data_153b115cde8928c9ee4f2a5682f9ea08
#
_entry.id   153b115cde8928c9ee4f2a5682f9ea08
#
_cell.length_a   1.000
_cell.length_b   1.000
_cell.length_c   1.000
_cell.angle_alpha   90.00
_cell.angle_beta   90.00
_cell.angle_gamma   90.00
#
_symmetry.space_group_name_H-M   'P 1'
#
loop_
_entity.id
_entity.type
_entity.pdbx_description
1 polymer ?
#
loop_
_entity_poly.entity_id
_entity_poly.type
_entity_poly.pdbx_seq_one_letter_code
_entity_poly.pdbx_strand_id
1 'polypeptide(L)'
;MVKMNYEDEAGRNLILTVINAPSMLGGANVFNDDLNMFSVTAVEESDVCLIDISILKGFALSNSAFALKLLDFVSAMFKDSMINFISLAHKQVNGRIADILIYLSEKVYRSSSFTLSLTRKELAEFAGCSQENVIHTMTRLEKDGIIQSTKRFVEILDNERLRLVAKHG
;
A
#
# COMPACT_ATOMS: atom_id res chain seq x y z
N MET A 1 -11.94 1.50 0.93
CA MET A 1 -10.45 1.46 0.89
C MET A 1 -9.87 2.30 2.01
N VAL A 2 -8.77 1.85 2.61
CA VAL A 2 -8.08 2.53 3.71
C VAL A 2 -6.59 2.61 3.43
N LYS A 3 -5.93 3.64 3.95
CA LYS A 3 -4.46 3.76 4.00
C LYS A 3 -3.98 3.65 5.43
N MET A 4 -2.84 3.01 5.63
CA MET A 4 -2.12 3.01 6.89
C MET A 4 -0.90 3.92 6.74
N ASN A 5 -0.76 4.89 7.63
CA ASN A 5 0.29 5.88 7.55
C ASN A 5 0.97 6.11 8.91
N TYR A 6 2.21 6.52 8.84
CA TYR A 6 3.01 7.03 9.93
C TYR A 6 3.20 8.53 9.75
N GLU A 7 2.99 9.30 10.81
CA GLU A 7 3.29 10.73 10.84
C GLU A 7 4.33 10.99 11.90
N ASP A 8 5.41 11.68 11.55
CA ASP A 8 6.45 12.04 12.50
C ASP A 8 6.12 13.34 13.26
N GLU A 9 6.92 13.69 14.25
CA GLU A 9 6.74 14.89 15.07
C GLU A 9 6.80 16.21 14.26
N ALA A 10 7.35 16.19 13.06
CA ALA A 10 7.40 17.33 12.14
C ALA A 10 6.21 17.39 11.20
N GLY A 11 5.22 16.49 11.33
CA GLY A 11 4.02 16.41 10.48
C GLY A 11 4.30 15.82 9.10
N ARG A 12 5.42 15.12 8.90
CA ARG A 12 5.70 14.42 7.65
C ARG A 12 5.02 13.07 7.65
N ASN A 13 4.24 12.83 6.61
CA ASN A 13 3.50 11.60 6.41
C ASN A 13 4.26 10.61 5.51
N LEU A 14 4.23 9.34 5.89
CA LEU A 14 4.63 8.21 5.05
C LEU A 14 3.47 7.22 5.00
N ILE A 15 2.96 6.93 3.82
CA ILE A 15 1.97 5.87 3.64
C ILE A 15 2.72 4.53 3.57
N LEU A 16 2.38 3.64 4.47
CA LEU A 16 3.02 2.33 4.60
C LEU A 16 2.35 1.30 3.70
N THR A 17 1.03 1.38 3.59
CA THR A 17 0.23 0.50 2.72
C THR A 17 -1.14 1.10 2.44
N VAL A 18 -1.74 0.66 1.34
CA VAL A 18 -3.14 0.93 0.96
C VAL A 18 -3.84 -0.40 0.82
N ILE A 19 -4.96 -0.55 1.50
CA ILE A 19 -5.64 -1.84 1.63
C ILE A 19 -7.09 -1.70 1.16
N ASN A 20 -7.54 -2.66 0.35
CA ASN A 20 -8.95 -2.77 -0.04
C ASN A 20 -9.68 -3.82 0.80
N ALA A 21 -10.99 -3.69 0.92
CA ALA A 21 -11.85 -4.64 1.62
C ALA A 21 -11.97 -5.99 0.84
N PRO A 22 -12.22 -7.11 1.52
CA PRO A 22 -12.18 -7.27 2.97
C PRO A 22 -10.74 -7.45 3.47
N SER A 23 -10.38 -6.80 4.56
CA SER A 23 -9.06 -6.94 5.19
C SER A 23 -9.13 -6.68 6.69
N MET A 24 -8.14 -7.19 7.42
CA MET A 24 -7.98 -6.93 8.85
C MET A 24 -6.83 -5.94 9.07
N LEU A 25 -7.02 -5.00 9.98
CA LEU A 25 -6.03 -4.00 10.38
C LEU A 25 -5.67 -4.19 11.85
N GLY A 26 -4.47 -3.74 12.24
CA GLY A 26 -4.01 -3.87 13.63
C GLY A 26 -3.40 -5.22 13.99
N GLY A 27 -3.25 -6.15 13.01
CA GLY A 27 -2.74 -7.50 13.25
C GLY A 27 -1.33 -7.56 13.88
N ALA A 28 -0.49 -6.55 13.64
CA ALA A 28 0.84 -6.48 14.24
C ALA A 28 0.81 -6.35 15.77
N ASN A 29 -0.23 -5.73 16.34
CA ASN A 29 -0.36 -5.47 17.76
C ASN A 29 -1.28 -6.47 18.48
N VAL A 30 -1.82 -7.46 17.78
CA VAL A 30 -2.73 -8.46 18.40
C VAL A 30 -2.08 -9.19 19.57
N PHE A 31 -0.77 -9.42 19.50
CA PHE A 31 -0.03 -10.15 20.54
C PHE A 31 0.97 -9.29 21.30
N ASN A 32 1.13 -8.01 20.92
CA ASN A 32 1.92 -7.03 21.65
C ASN A 32 0.98 -6.00 22.25
N ASP A 33 1.16 -5.67 23.51
CA ASP A 33 0.35 -4.68 24.21
C ASP A 33 0.86 -3.24 23.98
N ASP A 34 1.62 -3.02 22.92
CA ASP A 34 2.20 -1.72 22.57
C ASP A 34 1.17 -0.79 21.93
N LEU A 35 1.41 0.50 22.07
CA LEU A 35 0.63 1.54 21.40
C LEU A 35 0.78 1.43 19.87
N ASN A 36 -0.31 1.68 19.17
CA ASN A 36 -0.27 1.75 17.70
C ASN A 36 0.60 2.92 17.26
N MET A 37 1.67 2.62 16.52
CA MET A 37 2.54 3.62 15.89
C MET A 37 1.95 4.20 14.61
N PHE A 38 0.87 3.62 14.10
CA PHE A 38 0.32 3.91 12.79
C PHE A 38 -1.10 4.41 12.89
N SER A 39 -1.45 5.35 12.04
CA SER A 39 -2.82 5.80 11.82
C SER A 39 -3.44 5.04 10.65
N VAL A 40 -4.73 4.79 10.75
CA VAL A 40 -5.54 4.24 9.65
C VAL A 40 -6.56 5.28 9.24
N THR A 41 -6.56 5.63 7.96
CA THR A 41 -7.45 6.65 7.40
C THR A 41 -8.26 6.05 6.26
N ALA A 42 -9.58 6.22 6.30
CA ALA A 42 -10.44 5.88 5.17
C ALA A 42 -10.16 6.81 3.99
N VAL A 43 -9.91 6.24 2.81
CA VAL A 43 -9.70 6.96 1.54
C VAL A 43 -11.00 7.06 0.77
N GLU A 44 -11.90 6.12 1.02
CA GLU A 44 -13.25 6.03 0.48
C GLU A 44 -14.20 5.67 1.62
N GLU A 45 -15.51 5.89 1.42
CA GLU A 45 -16.54 5.40 2.33
C GLU A 45 -16.32 3.91 2.64
N SER A 46 -16.29 3.58 3.93
CA SER A 46 -15.88 2.25 4.38
C SER A 46 -16.60 1.86 5.67
N ASP A 47 -17.11 0.64 5.70
CA ASP A 47 -17.65 0.01 6.91
C ASP A 47 -16.52 -0.67 7.67
N VAL A 48 -16.46 -0.45 8.99
CA VAL A 48 -15.43 -0.99 9.87
C VAL A 48 -16.08 -1.80 10.99
N CYS A 49 -15.62 -3.04 11.17
CA CYS A 49 -15.98 -3.85 12.32
C CYS A 49 -14.84 -3.83 13.35
N LEU A 50 -15.11 -3.33 14.54
CA LEU A 50 -14.17 -3.37 15.66
C LEU A 50 -14.30 -4.71 16.37
N ILE A 51 -13.20 -5.43 16.48
CA ILE A 51 -13.14 -6.73 17.16
C ILE A 51 -12.29 -6.59 18.42
N ASP A 52 -12.85 -7.01 19.56
CA ASP A 52 -12.10 -7.07 20.79
C ASP A 52 -10.93 -8.07 20.67
N ILE A 53 -9.75 -7.62 21.09
CA ILE A 53 -8.53 -8.40 20.96
C ILE A 53 -8.57 -9.68 21.80
N SER A 54 -9.27 -9.69 22.92
CA SER A 54 -9.45 -10.87 23.78
C SER A 54 -10.26 -11.94 23.09
N ILE A 55 -11.28 -11.56 22.31
CA ILE A 55 -12.10 -12.47 21.50
C ILE A 55 -11.22 -13.08 20.39
N LEU A 56 -10.44 -12.26 19.71
CA LEU A 56 -9.53 -12.74 18.66
C LEU A 56 -8.47 -13.71 19.20
N LYS A 57 -7.86 -13.39 20.34
CA LYS A 57 -6.93 -14.27 21.06
C LYS A 57 -7.61 -15.58 21.48
N GLY A 58 -8.83 -15.51 22.01
CA GLY A 58 -9.62 -16.68 22.40
C GLY A 58 -9.89 -17.63 21.21
N PHE A 59 -10.26 -17.08 20.06
CA PHE A 59 -10.42 -17.87 18.83
C PHE A 59 -9.12 -18.50 18.38
N ALA A 60 -8.01 -17.78 18.41
CA ALA A 60 -6.71 -18.31 17.99
C ALA A 60 -6.26 -19.47 18.91
N LEU A 61 -6.54 -19.38 20.22
CA LEU A 61 -6.20 -20.44 21.18
C LEU A 61 -7.10 -21.68 21.04
N SER A 62 -8.37 -21.52 20.69
CA SER A 62 -9.33 -22.62 20.62
C SER A 62 -9.45 -23.26 19.22
N ASN A 63 -8.97 -22.59 18.18
CA ASN A 63 -9.11 -23.04 16.80
C ASN A 63 -7.79 -22.92 16.02
N SER A 64 -7.09 -24.05 15.89
CA SER A 64 -5.78 -24.09 15.19
C SER A 64 -5.87 -23.70 13.72
N ALA A 65 -6.97 -24.00 13.02
CA ALA A 65 -7.15 -23.62 11.62
C ALA A 65 -7.30 -22.09 11.49
N PHE A 66 -7.98 -21.45 12.44
CA PHE A 66 -8.06 -19.98 12.50
C PHE A 66 -6.68 -19.36 12.81
N ALA A 67 -5.96 -19.93 13.79
CA ALA A 67 -4.63 -19.46 14.16
C ALA A 67 -3.66 -19.52 12.97
N LEU A 68 -3.67 -20.61 12.19
CA LEU A 68 -2.85 -20.74 10.99
C LEU A 68 -3.24 -19.70 9.91
N LYS A 69 -4.52 -19.45 9.68
CA LYS A 69 -4.96 -18.40 8.75
C LYS A 69 -4.54 -17.00 9.19
N LEU A 70 -4.60 -16.73 10.50
CA LEU A 70 -4.12 -15.47 11.06
C LEU A 70 -2.61 -15.32 10.86
N LEU A 71 -1.84 -16.38 11.08
CA LEU A 71 -0.40 -16.40 10.84
C LEU A 71 -0.07 -16.18 9.36
N ASP A 72 -0.77 -16.83 8.44
CA ASP A 72 -0.62 -16.63 6.99
C ASP A 72 -0.87 -15.16 6.61
N PHE A 73 -1.93 -14.57 7.16
CA PHE A 73 -2.29 -13.17 6.94
C PHE A 73 -1.18 -12.22 7.41
N VAL A 74 -0.70 -12.39 8.65
CA VAL A 74 0.37 -11.56 9.23
C VAL A 74 1.67 -11.75 8.45
N SER A 75 1.99 -12.98 8.03
CA SER A 75 3.18 -13.28 7.22
C SER A 75 3.14 -12.62 5.85
N ALA A 76 1.97 -12.59 5.21
CA ALA A 76 1.77 -11.91 3.94
C ALA A 76 1.95 -10.39 4.09
N MET A 77 1.37 -9.79 5.13
CA MET A 77 1.57 -8.36 5.44
C MET A 77 3.04 -8.03 5.71
N PHE A 78 3.74 -8.86 6.46
CA PHE A 78 5.17 -8.69 6.74
C PHE A 78 5.99 -8.73 5.44
N LYS A 79 5.71 -9.71 4.57
CA LYS A 79 6.37 -9.82 3.26
C LYS A 79 6.16 -8.57 2.41
N ASP A 80 4.92 -8.07 2.31
CA ASP A 80 4.61 -6.87 1.53
C ASP A 80 5.32 -5.64 2.14
N SER A 81 5.38 -5.53 3.47
CA SER A 81 6.13 -4.48 4.17
C SER A 81 7.63 -4.53 3.89
N MET A 82 8.22 -5.75 3.85
CA MET A 82 9.64 -5.93 3.50
C MET A 82 9.93 -5.53 2.05
N ILE A 83 9.04 -5.87 1.11
CA ILE A 83 9.17 -5.45 -0.29
C ILE A 83 9.14 -3.92 -0.40
N ASN A 84 8.23 -3.25 0.30
CA ASN A 84 8.17 -1.79 0.35
C ASN A 84 9.44 -1.18 0.96
N PHE A 85 9.93 -1.73 2.06
CA PHE A 85 11.16 -1.28 2.70
C PHE A 85 12.37 -1.39 1.75
N ILE A 86 12.51 -2.53 1.08
CA ILE A 86 13.56 -2.77 0.07
C ILE A 86 13.43 -1.75 -1.08
N SER A 87 12.22 -1.51 -1.55
CA SER A 87 11.97 -0.52 -2.61
C SER A 87 12.40 0.88 -2.18
N LEU A 88 12.03 1.32 -0.97
CA LEU A 88 12.41 2.62 -0.42
C LEU A 88 13.94 2.75 -0.22
N ALA A 89 14.60 1.67 0.21
CA ALA A 89 16.03 1.68 0.52
C ALA A 89 16.95 1.60 -0.71
N HIS A 90 16.53 0.88 -1.76
CA HIS A 90 17.41 0.54 -2.89
C HIS A 90 17.00 1.13 -4.23
N LYS A 91 15.73 1.50 -4.43
CA LYS A 91 15.26 1.97 -5.73
C LYS A 91 15.29 3.49 -5.83
N GLN A 92 15.52 3.97 -7.04
CA GLN A 92 15.31 5.37 -7.37
C GLN A 92 13.81 5.70 -7.40
N VAL A 93 13.49 6.99 -7.42
CA VAL A 93 12.10 7.47 -7.38
C VAL A 93 11.22 6.87 -8.48
N ASN A 94 11.73 6.76 -9.71
CA ASN A 94 10.98 6.19 -10.82
C ASN A 94 10.59 4.73 -10.58
N GLY A 95 11.52 3.94 -10.05
CA GLY A 95 11.27 2.53 -9.71
C GLY A 95 10.25 2.39 -8.58
N ARG A 96 10.33 3.23 -7.55
CA ARG A 96 9.38 3.22 -6.44
C ARG A 96 7.95 3.57 -6.90
N ILE A 97 7.80 4.57 -7.76
CA ILE A 97 6.51 4.95 -8.32
C ILE A 97 5.95 3.84 -9.21
N ALA A 98 6.80 3.20 -10.02
CA ALA A 98 6.40 2.05 -10.83
C ALA A 98 5.95 0.86 -9.95
N ASP A 99 6.67 0.55 -8.85
CA ASP A 99 6.25 -0.47 -7.87
C ASP A 99 4.86 -0.16 -7.29
N ILE A 100 4.63 1.10 -6.91
CA ILE A 100 3.33 1.52 -6.36
C ILE A 100 2.21 1.36 -7.39
N LEU A 101 2.43 1.73 -8.65
CA LEU A 101 1.42 1.54 -9.70
C LEU A 101 1.10 0.06 -9.92
N ILE A 102 2.13 -0.80 -9.92
CA ILE A 102 1.95 -2.26 -9.99
C ILE A 102 1.18 -2.77 -8.78
N TYR A 103 1.57 -2.36 -7.57
CA TYR A 103 0.90 -2.74 -6.33
C TYR A 103 -0.58 -2.33 -6.34
N LEU A 104 -0.88 -1.09 -6.70
CA LEU A 104 -2.24 -0.58 -6.79
C LEU A 104 -3.06 -1.38 -7.82
N SER A 105 -2.51 -1.61 -9.00
CA SER A 105 -3.14 -2.40 -10.04
C SER A 105 -3.45 -3.83 -9.60
N GLU A 106 -2.48 -4.54 -9.03
CA GLU A 106 -2.60 -5.98 -8.79
C GLU A 106 -3.26 -6.32 -7.46
N LYS A 107 -2.97 -5.54 -6.41
CA LYS A 107 -3.42 -5.86 -5.05
C LYS A 107 -4.65 -5.06 -4.63
N VAL A 108 -4.71 -3.77 -5.00
CA VAL A 108 -5.74 -2.86 -4.51
C VAL A 108 -6.95 -2.85 -5.45
N TYR A 109 -6.73 -2.44 -6.70
CA TYR A 109 -7.83 -2.31 -7.68
C TYR A 109 -8.10 -3.60 -8.46
N ARG A 110 -7.14 -4.50 -8.55
CA ARG A 110 -7.20 -5.77 -9.30
C ARG A 110 -7.61 -5.55 -10.76
N SER A 111 -7.06 -4.50 -11.36
CA SER A 111 -7.32 -4.07 -12.73
C SER A 111 -6.12 -3.36 -13.30
N SER A 112 -5.89 -3.46 -14.60
CA SER A 112 -4.88 -2.66 -15.31
C SER A 112 -5.34 -1.22 -15.53
N SER A 113 -6.65 -0.94 -15.41
CA SER A 113 -7.22 0.40 -15.52
C SER A 113 -8.05 0.71 -14.28
N PHE A 114 -7.78 1.84 -13.64
CA PHE A 114 -8.42 2.23 -12.37
C PHE A 114 -8.43 3.74 -12.16
N THR A 115 -9.34 4.19 -11.31
CA THR A 115 -9.37 5.58 -10.84
C THR A 115 -8.68 5.66 -9.49
N LEU A 116 -7.60 6.42 -9.41
CA LEU A 116 -6.86 6.64 -8.18
C LEU A 116 -7.73 7.33 -7.13
N SER A 117 -7.93 6.70 -6.00
CA SER A 117 -8.53 7.32 -4.82
C SER A 117 -7.52 8.18 -4.07
N LEU A 118 -6.23 7.88 -4.23
CA LEU A 118 -5.11 8.68 -3.70
C LEU A 118 -4.87 9.93 -4.54
N THR A 119 -4.56 11.03 -3.86
CA THR A 119 -4.05 12.26 -4.48
C THR A 119 -2.59 12.10 -4.91
N ARG A 120 -2.07 13.02 -5.73
CA ARG A 120 -0.64 13.05 -6.09
C ARG A 120 0.26 13.25 -4.86
N LYS A 121 -0.19 14.00 -3.87
CA LYS A 121 0.51 14.15 -2.60
C LYS A 121 0.58 12.82 -1.86
N GLU A 122 -0.52 12.09 -1.76
CA GLU A 122 -0.55 10.77 -1.11
C GLU A 122 0.28 9.72 -1.86
N LEU A 123 0.32 9.76 -3.19
CA LEU A 123 1.25 8.93 -3.96
C LEU A 123 2.72 9.27 -3.64
N ALA A 124 3.04 10.55 -3.44
CA ALA A 124 4.36 10.99 -3.05
C ALA A 124 4.72 10.52 -1.63
N GLU A 125 3.78 10.63 -0.69
CA GLU A 125 3.91 10.09 0.67
C GLU A 125 4.10 8.55 0.66
N PHE A 126 3.48 7.84 -0.28
CA PHE A 126 3.65 6.39 -0.43
C PHE A 126 4.99 6.02 -1.08
N ALA A 127 5.47 6.83 -2.03
CA ALA A 127 6.77 6.62 -2.68
C ALA A 127 7.96 7.19 -1.88
N GLY A 128 7.72 7.88 -0.77
CA GLY A 128 8.77 8.57 -0.01
C GLY A 128 9.51 9.60 -0.87
N CYS A 129 8.78 10.42 -1.64
CA CYS A 129 9.36 11.44 -2.53
C CYS A 129 8.50 12.71 -2.56
N SER A 130 8.90 13.70 -3.36
CA SER A 130 8.09 14.92 -3.54
C SER A 130 6.95 14.70 -4.55
N GLN A 131 5.91 15.54 -4.45
CA GLN A 131 4.79 15.51 -5.40
C GLN A 131 5.24 15.81 -6.84
N GLU A 132 6.23 16.68 -7.01
CA GLU A 132 6.83 17.01 -8.31
C GLU A 132 7.46 15.78 -8.96
N ASN A 133 8.13 14.95 -8.15
CA ASN A 133 8.71 13.70 -8.62
C ASN A 133 7.65 12.71 -9.12
N VAL A 134 6.50 12.63 -8.44
CA VAL A 134 5.37 11.80 -8.91
C VAL A 134 4.88 12.32 -10.26
N ILE A 135 4.64 13.63 -10.38
CA ILE A 135 4.14 14.24 -11.63
C ILE A 135 5.14 13.99 -12.77
N HIS A 136 6.42 14.25 -12.53
CA HIS A 136 7.48 14.04 -13.52
C HIS A 136 7.56 12.59 -13.99
N THR A 137 7.57 11.64 -13.04
CA THR A 137 7.66 10.22 -13.37
C THR A 137 6.43 9.74 -14.14
N MET A 138 5.24 10.13 -13.73
CA MET A 138 4.01 9.75 -14.43
C MET A 138 3.98 10.31 -15.85
N THR A 139 4.34 11.58 -16.04
CA THR A 139 4.45 12.19 -17.38
C THR A 139 5.48 11.46 -18.27
N ARG A 140 6.60 11.02 -17.69
CA ARG A 140 7.59 10.23 -18.41
C ARG A 140 7.03 8.87 -18.83
N LEU A 141 6.38 8.15 -17.92
CA LEU A 141 5.76 6.85 -18.22
C LEU A 141 4.67 6.97 -19.32
N GLU A 142 3.91 8.08 -19.32
CA GLU A 142 2.94 8.39 -20.38
C GLU A 142 3.63 8.63 -21.72
N LYS A 143 4.66 9.48 -21.74
CA LYS A 143 5.43 9.78 -22.95
C LYS A 143 6.08 8.53 -23.55
N ASP A 144 6.50 7.61 -22.70
CA ASP A 144 7.09 6.33 -23.10
C ASP A 144 6.02 5.30 -23.53
N GLY A 145 4.72 5.63 -23.44
CA GLY A 145 3.60 4.74 -23.78
C GLY A 145 3.46 3.53 -22.85
N ILE A 146 3.94 3.65 -21.62
CA ILE A 146 3.87 2.57 -20.61
C ILE A 146 2.54 2.64 -19.86
N ILE A 147 2.06 3.86 -19.56
CA ILE A 147 0.77 4.11 -18.95
C ILE A 147 0.01 5.16 -19.76
N GLN A 148 -1.29 5.23 -19.57
CA GLN A 148 -2.12 6.39 -19.89
C GLN A 148 -2.70 6.93 -18.59
N SER A 149 -2.66 8.26 -18.39
CA SER A 149 -3.22 8.87 -17.19
C SER A 149 -3.98 10.15 -17.54
N THR A 150 -5.17 10.30 -16.98
CA THR A 150 -6.00 11.49 -17.17
C THR A 150 -6.60 11.87 -15.83
N LYS A 151 -6.16 12.98 -15.24
CA LYS A 151 -6.55 13.41 -13.89
C LYS A 151 -6.24 12.31 -12.85
N ARG A 152 -7.25 11.54 -12.44
CA ARG A 152 -7.12 10.43 -11.49
C ARG A 152 -7.19 9.05 -12.15
N PHE A 153 -7.63 8.98 -13.39
CA PHE A 153 -7.65 7.70 -14.13
C PHE A 153 -6.23 7.31 -14.54
N VAL A 154 -5.90 6.05 -14.34
CA VAL A 154 -4.63 5.43 -14.76
C VAL A 154 -4.93 4.11 -15.46
N GLU A 155 -4.31 3.90 -16.60
CA GLU A 155 -4.31 2.64 -17.33
C GLU A 155 -2.87 2.21 -17.59
N ILE A 156 -2.53 0.99 -17.23
CA ILE A 156 -1.23 0.37 -17.53
C ILE A 156 -1.33 -0.26 -18.92
N LEU A 157 -0.65 0.33 -19.88
CA LEU A 157 -0.65 -0.13 -21.28
C LEU A 157 0.38 -1.25 -21.51
N ASP A 158 1.52 -1.16 -20.81
CA ASP A 158 2.63 -2.12 -20.94
C ASP A 158 3.15 -2.50 -19.53
N ASN A 159 2.63 -3.59 -19.01
CA ASN A 159 3.00 -4.08 -17.67
C ASN A 159 4.45 -4.61 -17.64
N GLU A 160 4.94 -5.17 -18.74
CA GLU A 160 6.32 -5.69 -18.79
C GLU A 160 7.34 -4.55 -18.70
N ARG A 161 7.15 -3.50 -19.49
CA ARG A 161 8.01 -2.31 -19.42
C ARG A 161 7.87 -1.59 -18.07
N LEU A 162 6.68 -1.52 -17.49
CA LEU A 162 6.49 -0.95 -16.16
C LEU A 162 7.28 -1.73 -15.10
N ARG A 163 7.30 -3.07 -15.18
CA ARG A 163 8.11 -3.92 -14.29
C ARG A 163 9.62 -3.73 -14.52
N LEU A 164 10.06 -3.47 -15.75
CA LEU A 164 11.46 -3.15 -16.01
C LEU A 164 11.84 -1.81 -15.37
N VAL A 165 10.97 -0.78 -15.46
CA VAL A 165 11.18 0.50 -14.75
C VAL A 165 11.22 0.26 -13.24
N ALA A 166 10.33 -0.56 -12.70
CA ALA A 166 10.31 -0.90 -11.28
C ALA A 166 11.59 -1.61 -10.81
N LYS A 167 12.24 -2.37 -11.69
CA LYS A 167 13.46 -3.14 -11.38
C LYS A 167 14.74 -2.31 -11.48
N HIS A 168 14.82 -1.39 -12.43
CA HIS A 168 16.06 -0.69 -12.80
C HIS A 168 15.99 0.84 -12.57
N GLY A 169 14.83 1.37 -12.21
CA GLY A 169 14.58 2.79 -11.97
C GLY A 169 14.92 3.26 -10.57
#